data_9fab9d0249e97fb0f1c9d88cc152ff58
#
_entry.id   9fab9d0249e97fb0f1c9d88cc152ff58
#
_cell.length_a   1.000
_cell.length_b   1.000
_cell.length_c   1.000
_cell.angle_alpha   90.00
_cell.angle_beta   90.00
_cell.angle_gamma   90.00
#
_symmetry.space_group_name_H-M   'P 1'
#
loop_
_entity.id
_entity.type
_entity.pdbx_description
1 polymer ?
#
loop_
_entity_poly.entity_id
_entity_poly.type
_entity_poly.pdbx_seq_one_letter_code
_entity_poly.pdbx_strand_id
1 'polypeptide(L)'
;GAKDRRALLVVPATGTGWVNPTAAQAFELMFDGDSAIASAQYSYLPSGVQFIADQQRVEDAGEALVSTVVDWWHTLPKDHRPKLYVYGESLGTNAGSGAFSGVRDIAASVDGLLWAGPPNSNKLWHGLVDRRDPGSPQVSAEYAGGLNVRFAENTDEIWSWRDEVDLNSPGGWHHPRILFLQHPSDPVVWWSPSLIAREPDWLKEPAGFDRSPSMSWIPFV
;
A
#
# COMPACT_ATOMS: atom_id res chain seq x y z
N GLY A 1 6.66 -25.94 -7.39
CA GLY A 1 7.07 -24.95 -6.39
C GLY A 1 6.50 -23.57 -6.70
N ALA A 2 6.90 -22.52 -5.96
CA ALA A 2 6.35 -21.17 -6.16
C ALA A 2 6.49 -20.63 -7.59
N LYS A 3 7.60 -20.94 -8.25
CA LYS A 3 7.87 -20.54 -9.65
C LYS A 3 6.90 -21.16 -10.67
N ASP A 4 6.23 -22.26 -10.31
CA ASP A 4 5.32 -23.01 -11.20
C ASP A 4 3.85 -22.60 -10.97
N ARG A 5 3.60 -21.61 -10.12
CA ARG A 5 2.28 -21.05 -9.84
C ARG A 5 1.94 -19.92 -10.80
N ARG A 6 0.64 -19.65 -10.94
CA ARG A 6 0.16 -18.49 -11.73
C ARG A 6 0.49 -17.17 -11.07
N ALA A 7 0.46 -17.14 -9.73
CA ALA A 7 0.68 -15.91 -8.96
C ALA A 7 1.49 -16.15 -7.69
N LEU A 8 2.25 -15.13 -7.31
CA LEU A 8 3.00 -15.06 -6.07
C LEU A 8 2.66 -13.74 -5.36
N LEU A 9 2.32 -13.84 -4.07
CA LEU A 9 2.11 -12.70 -3.18
C LEU A 9 3.25 -12.62 -2.18
N VAL A 10 3.87 -11.46 -2.11
CA VAL A 10 4.83 -11.13 -1.05
C VAL A 10 4.11 -10.28 -0.01
N VAL A 11 4.17 -10.72 1.24
CA VAL A 11 3.51 -10.02 2.35
C VAL A 11 4.56 -9.62 3.38
N PRO A 12 5.07 -8.37 3.33
CA PRO A 12 5.79 -7.80 4.45
C PRO A 12 4.85 -7.75 5.66
N ALA A 13 5.12 -8.63 6.63
CA ALA A 13 4.20 -8.83 7.74
C ALA A 13 4.25 -7.67 8.74
N THR A 14 3.21 -7.53 9.55
CA THR A 14 3.21 -6.69 10.74
C THR A 14 4.07 -7.33 11.86
N GLY A 15 4.46 -6.57 12.87
CA GLY A 15 5.40 -6.90 13.94
C GLY A 15 5.66 -8.39 14.21
N THR A 16 4.68 -9.14 14.68
CA THR A 16 4.81 -10.56 15.04
C THR A 16 4.78 -11.54 13.87
N GLY A 17 4.83 -11.07 12.62
CA GLY A 17 4.76 -11.93 11.43
C GLY A 17 3.32 -12.29 11.02
N TRP A 18 2.33 -11.57 11.54
CA TRP A 18 0.94 -11.84 11.22
C TRP A 18 0.60 -11.42 9.79
N VAL A 19 0.01 -12.34 9.06
CA VAL A 19 -0.58 -12.13 7.73
C VAL A 19 -2.09 -12.18 7.87
N ASN A 20 -2.79 -11.19 7.32
CA ASN A 20 -4.25 -11.17 7.37
C ASN A 20 -4.84 -12.39 6.65
N PRO A 21 -5.55 -13.28 7.37
CA PRO A 21 -6.07 -14.51 6.78
C PRO A 21 -7.11 -14.25 5.70
N THR A 22 -7.91 -13.18 5.82
CA THR A 22 -8.90 -12.81 4.80
C THR A 22 -8.22 -12.39 3.51
N ALA A 23 -7.17 -11.58 3.58
CA ALA A 23 -6.39 -11.17 2.41
C ALA A 23 -5.69 -12.37 1.76
N ALA A 24 -5.10 -13.25 2.56
CA ALA A 24 -4.47 -14.47 2.06
C ALA A 24 -5.47 -15.38 1.35
N GLN A 25 -6.62 -15.66 1.97
CA GLN A 25 -7.68 -16.47 1.38
C GLN A 25 -8.27 -15.85 0.10
N ALA A 26 -8.49 -14.52 0.11
CA ALA A 26 -8.96 -13.82 -1.08
C ALA A 26 -7.97 -13.97 -2.25
N PHE A 27 -6.68 -13.82 -1.98
CA PHE A 27 -5.65 -14.01 -2.99
C PHE A 27 -5.63 -15.44 -3.53
N GLU A 28 -5.69 -16.44 -2.67
CA GLU A 28 -5.77 -17.85 -3.08
C GLU A 28 -7.00 -18.13 -3.94
N LEU A 29 -8.16 -17.60 -3.55
CA LEU A 29 -9.42 -17.75 -4.30
C LEU A 29 -9.36 -17.08 -5.68
N MET A 30 -8.73 -15.92 -5.82
CA MET A 30 -8.59 -15.23 -7.10
C MET A 30 -7.81 -16.04 -8.15
N PHE A 31 -6.98 -16.96 -7.71
CA PHE A 31 -6.16 -17.80 -8.57
C PHE A 31 -6.51 -19.30 -8.49
N ASP A 32 -7.71 -19.64 -7.97
CA ASP A 32 -8.18 -21.03 -7.81
C ASP A 32 -7.18 -21.94 -7.04
N GLY A 33 -6.45 -21.37 -6.07
CA GLY A 33 -5.40 -22.05 -5.33
C GLY A 33 -4.07 -22.21 -6.09
N ASP A 34 -4.00 -21.77 -7.36
CA ASP A 34 -2.76 -21.78 -8.13
C ASP A 34 -1.90 -20.54 -7.83
N SER A 35 -1.60 -20.37 -6.57
CA SER A 35 -0.85 -19.27 -6.02
C SER A 35 0.16 -19.72 -4.96
N ALA A 36 1.05 -18.82 -4.57
CA ALA A 36 1.92 -18.97 -3.41
C ALA A 36 2.03 -17.66 -2.66
N ILE A 37 2.22 -17.74 -1.34
CA ILE A 37 2.40 -16.57 -0.48
C ILE A 37 3.75 -16.69 0.21
N ALA A 38 4.53 -15.61 0.16
CA ALA A 38 5.80 -15.47 0.85
C ALA A 38 5.71 -14.38 1.91
N SER A 39 6.05 -14.71 3.14
CA SER A 39 6.10 -13.76 4.24
C SER A 39 7.24 -14.12 5.18
N ALA A 40 7.74 -13.13 5.94
CA ALA A 40 8.77 -13.36 6.93
C ALA A 40 8.43 -12.63 8.24
N GLN A 41 8.61 -13.33 9.35
CA GLN A 41 8.55 -12.74 10.68
C GLN A 41 9.90 -12.09 10.99
N TYR A 42 9.88 -10.83 11.43
CA TYR A 42 11.10 -10.09 11.79
C TYR A 42 11.14 -9.68 13.26
N SER A 43 10.03 -9.80 13.97
CA SER A 43 9.92 -9.43 15.39
C SER A 43 8.99 -10.36 16.13
N TYR A 44 9.10 -10.35 17.46
CA TYR A 44 8.16 -10.97 18.39
C TYR A 44 7.31 -9.92 19.12
N LEU A 45 7.55 -8.63 18.85
CA LEU A 45 6.83 -7.53 19.48
C LEU A 45 5.53 -7.21 18.73
N PRO A 46 4.44 -6.86 19.43
CA PRO A 46 3.23 -6.33 18.79
C PRO A 46 3.53 -5.07 17.97
N SER A 47 2.78 -4.88 16.89
CA SER A 47 3.02 -3.81 15.90
C SER A 47 3.13 -2.41 16.52
N GLY A 48 2.27 -2.06 17.47
CA GLY A 48 2.32 -0.75 18.13
C GLY A 48 3.60 -0.52 18.94
N VAL A 49 4.11 -1.56 19.61
CA VAL A 49 5.37 -1.50 20.34
C VAL A 49 6.55 -1.42 19.38
N GLN A 50 6.53 -2.20 18.32
CA GLN A 50 7.57 -2.21 17.29
C GLN A 50 7.64 -0.87 16.56
N PHE A 51 6.51 -0.24 16.28
CA PHE A 51 6.43 1.09 15.66
C PHE A 51 7.18 2.16 16.48
N ILE A 52 7.09 2.08 17.82
CA ILE A 52 7.75 3.03 18.71
C ILE A 52 9.22 2.66 18.94
N ALA A 53 9.53 1.37 19.01
CA ALA A 53 10.84 0.90 19.46
C ALA A 53 11.92 0.90 18.37
N ASP A 54 11.58 0.47 17.13
CA ASP A 54 12.59 0.29 16.08
C ASP A 54 11.98 0.22 14.68
N GLN A 55 11.62 1.38 14.13
CA GLN A 55 11.07 1.46 12.76
C GLN A 55 12.09 1.03 11.69
N GLN A 56 13.36 1.35 11.89
CA GLN A 56 14.41 1.02 10.92
C GLN A 56 14.53 -0.49 10.70
N ARG A 57 14.48 -1.26 11.77
CA ARG A 57 14.52 -2.72 11.68
C ARG A 57 13.33 -3.31 10.92
N VAL A 58 12.18 -2.68 11.04
CA VAL A 58 10.96 -3.07 10.29
C VAL A 58 11.17 -2.82 8.81
N GLU A 59 11.64 -1.62 8.45
CA GLU A 59 11.93 -1.23 7.08
C GLU A 59 12.99 -2.17 6.47
N ASP A 60 14.11 -2.37 7.14
CA ASP A 60 15.22 -3.22 6.67
C ASP A 60 14.79 -4.68 6.42
N ALA A 61 14.00 -5.25 7.33
CA ALA A 61 13.53 -6.63 7.19
C ALA A 61 12.51 -6.79 6.05
N GLY A 62 11.60 -5.84 5.89
CA GLY A 62 10.62 -5.86 4.81
C GLY A 62 11.24 -5.59 3.45
N GLU A 63 12.18 -4.64 3.38
CA GLU A 63 12.97 -4.39 2.18
C GLU A 63 13.75 -5.65 1.77
N ALA A 64 14.43 -6.31 2.72
CA ALA A 64 15.16 -7.53 2.45
C ALA A 64 14.26 -8.65 1.92
N LEU A 65 13.05 -8.83 2.48
CA LEU A 65 12.08 -9.81 1.99
C LEU A 65 11.66 -9.52 0.55
N VAL A 66 11.18 -8.30 0.30
CA VAL A 66 10.66 -7.91 -1.02
C VAL A 66 11.77 -7.97 -2.06
N SER A 67 12.92 -7.34 -1.80
CA SER A 67 14.06 -7.33 -2.73
C SER A 67 14.56 -8.74 -3.05
N THR A 68 14.67 -9.62 -2.03
CA THR A 68 15.10 -11.01 -2.25
C THR A 68 14.14 -11.76 -3.18
N VAL A 69 12.83 -11.57 -3.00
CA VAL A 69 11.84 -12.23 -3.85
C VAL A 69 11.83 -11.64 -5.25
N VAL A 70 11.92 -10.31 -5.39
CA VAL A 70 11.99 -9.62 -6.68
C VAL A 70 13.24 -10.05 -7.46
N ASP A 71 14.40 -10.08 -6.81
CA ASP A 71 15.65 -10.51 -7.43
C ASP A 71 15.56 -11.95 -7.92
N TRP A 72 15.07 -12.86 -7.06
CA TRP A 72 14.84 -14.23 -7.46
C TRP A 72 13.85 -14.32 -8.64
N TRP A 73 12.74 -13.59 -8.59
CA TRP A 73 11.72 -13.58 -9.64
C TRP A 73 12.30 -13.11 -10.98
N HIS A 74 13.21 -12.13 -10.95
CA HIS A 74 13.91 -11.65 -12.14
C HIS A 74 14.84 -12.70 -12.77
N THR A 75 15.30 -13.70 -12.01
CA THR A 75 16.09 -14.82 -12.56
C THR A 75 15.26 -15.80 -13.38
N LEU A 76 13.93 -15.77 -13.23
CA LEU A 76 13.03 -16.67 -13.96
C LEU A 76 12.81 -16.16 -15.40
N PRO A 77 12.62 -17.08 -16.38
CA PRO A 77 12.25 -16.71 -17.74
C PRO A 77 10.95 -15.91 -17.76
N LYS A 78 10.91 -14.80 -18.50
CA LYS A 78 9.79 -13.84 -18.52
C LYS A 78 8.45 -14.48 -18.90
N ASP A 79 8.46 -15.44 -19.78
CA ASP A 79 7.30 -16.17 -20.31
C ASP A 79 6.80 -17.31 -19.40
N HIS A 80 7.56 -17.65 -18.36
CA HIS A 80 7.25 -18.76 -17.45
C HIS A 80 7.24 -18.36 -15.96
N ARG A 81 7.38 -17.08 -15.63
CA ARG A 81 7.37 -16.64 -14.24
C ARG A 81 5.94 -16.30 -13.75
N PRO A 82 5.62 -16.55 -12.48
CA PRO A 82 4.34 -16.18 -11.90
C PRO A 82 4.14 -14.66 -11.95
N LYS A 83 2.89 -14.21 -11.95
CA LYS A 83 2.58 -12.82 -11.64
C LYS A 83 3.01 -12.51 -10.22
N LEU A 84 3.69 -11.39 -10.01
CA LEU A 84 4.21 -10.97 -8.70
C LEU A 84 3.42 -9.80 -8.15
N TYR A 85 2.86 -10.02 -6.96
CA TYR A 85 2.11 -9.00 -6.22
C TYR A 85 2.71 -8.76 -4.85
N VAL A 86 2.55 -7.55 -4.34
CA VAL A 86 2.94 -7.20 -2.97
C VAL A 86 1.72 -6.66 -2.24
N TYR A 87 1.49 -7.16 -1.03
CA TYR A 87 0.45 -6.69 -0.12
C TYR A 87 1.05 -6.38 1.24
N GLY A 88 0.73 -5.22 1.80
CA GLY A 88 1.06 -4.87 3.17
C GLY A 88 -0.10 -4.19 3.86
N GLU A 89 -0.17 -4.36 5.19
CA GLU A 89 -1.18 -3.79 6.04
C GLU A 89 -0.51 -3.04 7.19
N SER A 90 -0.94 -1.81 7.45
CA SER A 90 -0.41 -0.98 8.54
C SER A 90 1.13 -0.92 8.49
N LEU A 91 1.82 -1.34 9.55
CA LEU A 91 3.28 -1.34 9.63
C LEU A 91 3.95 -2.19 8.52
N GLY A 92 3.27 -3.21 8.01
CA GLY A 92 3.73 -3.99 6.87
C GLY A 92 3.88 -3.17 5.57
N THR A 93 3.13 -2.07 5.43
CA THR A 93 3.30 -1.14 4.32
C THR A 93 4.61 -0.39 4.40
N ASN A 94 5.03 0.04 5.61
CA ASN A 94 6.34 0.66 5.83
C ASN A 94 7.45 -0.34 5.55
N ALA A 95 7.31 -1.56 6.06
CA ALA A 95 8.26 -2.64 5.85
C ALA A 95 8.51 -2.90 4.35
N GLY A 96 7.45 -2.96 3.54
CA GLY A 96 7.59 -3.24 2.11
C GLY A 96 7.93 -2.03 1.25
N SER A 97 7.62 -0.82 1.70
CA SER A 97 7.84 0.40 0.90
C SER A 97 9.32 0.72 0.70
N GLY A 98 10.20 0.33 1.61
CA GLY A 98 11.63 0.53 1.51
C GLY A 98 12.25 -0.12 0.27
N ALA A 99 11.65 -1.22 -0.20
CA ALA A 99 12.11 -1.92 -1.40
C ALA A 99 11.91 -1.13 -2.72
N PHE A 100 11.16 -0.03 -2.70
CA PHE A 100 10.81 0.70 -3.91
C PHE A 100 11.18 2.18 -3.82
N SER A 101 11.93 2.66 -4.78
CA SER A 101 12.30 4.08 -4.91
C SER A 101 11.17 4.95 -5.49
N GLY A 102 10.10 4.34 -6.00
CA GLY A 102 8.93 5.03 -6.56
C GLY A 102 8.16 4.20 -7.59
N VAL A 103 7.17 4.82 -8.23
CA VAL A 103 6.26 4.14 -9.17
C VAL A 103 6.97 3.44 -10.32
N ARG A 104 8.05 4.02 -10.86
CA ARG A 104 8.81 3.40 -11.95
C ARG A 104 9.52 2.12 -11.51
N ASP A 105 10.01 2.12 -10.29
CA ASP A 105 10.67 0.97 -9.72
C ASP A 105 9.66 -0.15 -9.43
N ILE A 106 8.52 0.19 -8.86
CA ILE A 106 7.38 -0.74 -8.71
C ILE A 106 7.02 -1.35 -10.07
N ALA A 107 6.93 -0.52 -11.12
CA ALA A 107 6.60 -0.96 -12.47
C ALA A 107 7.63 -1.92 -13.09
N ALA A 108 8.89 -1.81 -12.70
CA ALA A 108 9.94 -2.71 -13.14
C ALA A 108 9.98 -4.03 -12.33
N SER A 109 9.47 -4.00 -11.11
CA SER A 109 9.69 -5.05 -10.11
C SER A 109 8.49 -5.96 -9.88
N VAL A 110 7.23 -5.46 -10.02
CA VAL A 110 6.03 -6.22 -9.67
C VAL A 110 4.86 -5.94 -10.62
N ASP A 111 3.89 -6.86 -10.69
CA ASP A 111 2.69 -6.72 -11.50
C ASP A 111 1.58 -5.90 -10.80
N GLY A 112 1.61 -5.80 -9.48
CA GLY A 112 0.69 -4.99 -8.71
C GLY A 112 1.05 -4.88 -7.23
N LEU A 113 0.54 -3.83 -6.57
CA LEU A 113 0.83 -3.51 -5.18
C LEU A 113 -0.43 -3.01 -4.49
N LEU A 114 -0.69 -3.53 -3.29
CA LEU A 114 -1.77 -3.10 -2.41
C LEU A 114 -1.23 -2.75 -1.02
N TRP A 115 -1.33 -1.49 -0.63
CA TRP A 115 -1.06 -1.01 0.72
C TRP A 115 -2.36 -0.65 1.43
N ALA A 116 -2.67 -1.31 2.54
CA ALA A 116 -3.85 -1.06 3.35
C ALA A 116 -3.46 -0.35 4.66
N GLY A 117 -4.06 0.81 4.93
CA GLY A 117 -3.80 1.62 6.11
C GLY A 117 -2.33 2.01 6.29
N PRO A 118 -1.67 2.61 5.27
CA PRO A 118 -0.26 3.00 5.40
C PRO A 118 -0.13 4.04 6.52
N PRO A 119 0.77 3.83 7.50
CA PRO A 119 1.03 4.86 8.51
C PRO A 119 1.53 6.15 7.88
N ASN A 120 1.27 7.29 8.52
CA ASN A 120 1.73 8.60 8.07
C ASN A 120 3.25 8.67 7.83
N SER A 121 4.03 7.83 8.50
CA SER A 121 5.48 7.70 8.31
C SER A 121 5.90 7.01 7.01
N ASN A 122 4.96 6.46 6.22
CA ASN A 122 5.29 5.76 4.98
C ASN A 122 5.82 6.74 3.91
N LYS A 123 7.10 6.61 3.58
CA LYS A 123 7.81 7.53 2.66
C LYS A 123 7.26 7.50 1.23
N LEU A 124 6.87 6.31 0.75
CA LEU A 124 6.29 6.16 -0.59
C LEU A 124 4.92 6.84 -0.67
N TRP A 125 4.07 6.59 0.32
CA TRP A 125 2.76 7.23 0.43
C TRP A 125 2.88 8.76 0.47
N HIS A 126 3.73 9.30 1.36
CA HIS A 126 4.00 10.73 1.44
C HIS A 126 4.46 11.30 0.10
N GLY A 127 5.44 10.67 -0.51
CA GLY A 127 5.99 11.15 -1.78
C GLY A 127 4.97 11.18 -2.93
N LEU A 128 3.91 10.36 -2.87
CA LEU A 128 2.81 10.38 -3.84
C LEU A 128 1.76 11.42 -3.47
N VAL A 129 1.33 11.45 -2.20
CA VAL A 129 0.32 12.39 -1.70
C VAL A 129 0.78 13.84 -1.77
N ASP A 130 2.05 14.12 -1.47
CA ASP A 130 2.61 15.47 -1.57
C ASP A 130 2.71 15.96 -3.02
N ARG A 131 2.76 15.03 -3.97
CA ARG A 131 2.78 15.32 -5.42
C ARG A 131 1.46 14.99 -6.10
N ARG A 132 0.38 14.95 -5.33
CA ARG A 132 -0.97 14.73 -5.88
C ARG A 132 -1.34 15.79 -6.91
N ASP A 133 -2.22 15.43 -7.78
CA ASP A 133 -2.68 16.33 -8.84
C ASP A 133 -3.36 17.57 -8.24
N PRO A 134 -3.12 18.77 -8.82
CA PRO A 134 -3.68 20.01 -8.30
C PRO A 134 -5.20 19.96 -8.17
N GLY A 135 -5.70 20.30 -6.99
CA GLY A 135 -7.13 20.32 -6.68
C GLY A 135 -7.68 19.01 -6.12
N SER A 136 -6.89 17.94 -6.08
CA SER A 136 -7.31 16.73 -5.36
C SER A 136 -7.06 16.88 -3.86
N PRO A 137 -8.01 16.44 -3.00
CA PRO A 137 -7.85 16.50 -1.56
C PRO A 137 -6.81 15.49 -1.07
N GLN A 138 -6.20 15.74 0.08
CA GLN A 138 -5.22 14.84 0.67
C GLN A 138 -5.84 13.49 1.09
N VAL A 139 -7.09 13.52 1.55
CA VAL A 139 -7.83 12.32 1.99
C VAL A 139 -8.20 11.40 0.82
N SER A 140 -8.42 11.96 -0.37
CA SER A 140 -8.72 11.25 -1.60
C SER A 140 -7.79 11.75 -2.70
N ALA A 141 -6.50 11.45 -2.55
CA ALA A 141 -5.48 11.96 -3.42
C ALA A 141 -5.59 11.39 -4.84
N GLU A 142 -5.43 12.25 -5.83
CA GLU A 142 -5.24 11.85 -7.22
C GLU A 142 -3.76 12.01 -7.58
N TYR A 143 -3.17 11.02 -8.19
CA TYR A 143 -1.78 11.07 -8.64
C TYR A 143 -1.67 10.65 -10.09
N ALA A 144 -1.16 11.56 -10.94
CA ALA A 144 -0.99 11.35 -12.37
C ALA A 144 -2.27 10.82 -13.06
N GLY A 145 -3.43 11.42 -12.74
CA GLY A 145 -4.72 11.05 -13.28
C GLY A 145 -5.19 9.64 -12.93
N GLY A 146 -4.68 9.03 -11.86
CA GLY A 146 -5.06 7.68 -11.43
C GLY A 146 -4.61 6.56 -12.39
N LEU A 147 -3.68 6.84 -13.30
CA LEU A 147 -3.28 5.88 -14.34
C LEU A 147 -2.69 4.58 -13.79
N ASN A 148 -1.83 4.66 -12.80
CA ASN A 148 -1.21 3.50 -12.14
C ASN A 148 -1.50 3.48 -10.64
N VAL A 149 -1.56 4.64 -10.00
CA VAL A 149 -1.74 4.78 -8.55
C VAL A 149 -3.14 5.29 -8.25
N ARG A 150 -3.83 4.59 -7.38
CA ARG A 150 -5.13 5.00 -6.86
C ARG A 150 -5.16 4.97 -5.34
N PHE A 151 -5.88 5.91 -4.77
CA PHE A 151 -6.21 5.98 -3.35
C PHE A 151 -7.70 5.78 -3.22
N ALA A 152 -8.12 4.92 -2.32
CA ALA A 152 -9.54 4.62 -2.11
C ALA A 152 -9.80 4.19 -0.68
N GLU A 153 -10.99 4.38 -0.17
CA GLU A 153 -11.43 3.86 1.11
C GLU A 153 -12.35 2.64 0.97
N ASN A 154 -12.93 2.45 -0.19
CA ASN A 154 -13.87 1.36 -0.47
C ASN A 154 -13.79 0.90 -1.93
N THR A 155 -14.51 -0.18 -2.23
CA THR A 155 -14.52 -0.80 -3.56
C THR A 155 -15.10 0.10 -4.64
N ASP A 156 -16.12 0.88 -4.31
CA ASP A 156 -16.79 1.75 -5.27
C ASP A 156 -15.84 2.85 -5.74
N GLU A 157 -15.04 3.41 -4.86
CA GLU A 157 -14.01 4.39 -5.22
C GLU A 157 -12.91 3.82 -6.10
N ILE A 158 -12.55 2.55 -5.93
CA ILE A 158 -11.54 1.91 -6.79
C ILE A 158 -12.00 1.92 -8.24
N TRP A 159 -13.31 1.70 -8.48
CA TRP A 159 -13.89 1.53 -9.81
C TRP A 159 -14.57 2.79 -10.33
N SER A 160 -15.09 3.65 -9.46
CA SER A 160 -15.78 4.91 -9.84
C SER A 160 -14.83 5.98 -10.39
N TRP A 161 -13.57 5.74 -10.39
CA TRP A 161 -12.59 6.59 -11.03
C TRP A 161 -12.91 6.78 -12.51
N ARG A 162 -13.84 7.73 -12.77
CA ARG A 162 -14.43 8.06 -14.08
C ARG A 162 -15.22 6.90 -14.67
N ASP A 163 -16.49 6.88 -14.36
CA ASP A 163 -17.54 5.88 -14.66
C ASP A 163 -17.62 5.33 -16.11
N GLU A 164 -16.71 5.64 -17.00
CA GLU A 164 -16.76 5.26 -18.40
C GLU A 164 -15.44 4.65 -18.90
N VAL A 165 -14.52 4.32 -18.04
CA VAL A 165 -13.23 3.85 -18.55
C VAL A 165 -13.23 2.33 -18.63
N ASP A 166 -13.45 1.83 -19.83
CA ASP A 166 -13.02 0.50 -20.25
C ASP A 166 -11.58 0.28 -19.73
N LEU A 167 -11.38 -0.75 -18.91
CA LEU A 167 -10.07 -1.11 -18.34
C LEU A 167 -8.98 -1.31 -19.41
N ASN A 168 -9.38 -1.42 -20.68
CA ASN A 168 -8.52 -1.51 -21.86
C ASN A 168 -8.39 -0.18 -22.59
N SER A 169 -9.05 0.88 -22.14
CA SER A 169 -8.99 2.21 -22.72
C SER A 169 -7.68 2.92 -22.36
N PRO A 170 -7.16 3.83 -23.20
CA PRO A 170 -6.00 4.64 -22.87
C PRO A 170 -6.08 5.48 -21.60
N GLY A 171 -7.27 5.68 -21.01
CA GLY A 171 -7.49 6.32 -19.72
C GLY A 171 -7.79 5.35 -18.56
N GLY A 172 -7.64 4.02 -18.77
CA GLY A 172 -7.90 3.01 -17.75
C GLY A 172 -6.82 2.87 -16.69
N TRP A 173 -7.06 1.97 -15.72
CA TRP A 173 -6.06 1.67 -14.68
C TRP A 173 -5.00 0.73 -15.23
N HIS A 174 -3.84 1.28 -15.52
CA HIS A 174 -2.73 0.59 -16.18
C HIS A 174 -1.90 -0.25 -15.19
N HIS A 175 -1.28 -1.29 -15.70
CA HIS A 175 -0.30 -2.07 -14.96
C HIS A 175 1.05 -1.34 -14.82
N PRO A 176 1.75 -1.52 -13.70
CA PRO A 176 1.28 -2.19 -12.49
C PRO A 176 0.16 -1.38 -11.83
N ARG A 177 -0.81 -2.09 -11.27
CA ARG A 177 -1.87 -1.45 -10.48
C ARG A 177 -1.39 -1.27 -9.05
N ILE A 178 -1.32 -0.02 -8.61
CA ILE A 178 -0.87 0.36 -7.27
C ILE A 178 -2.07 0.96 -6.55
N LEU A 179 -2.48 0.32 -5.47
CA LEU A 179 -3.63 0.74 -4.68
C LEU A 179 -3.23 1.04 -3.24
N PHE A 180 -3.62 2.21 -2.76
CA PHE A 180 -3.61 2.57 -1.35
C PHE A 180 -5.05 2.55 -0.83
N LEU A 181 -5.37 1.61 0.05
CA LEU A 181 -6.62 1.62 0.81
C LEU A 181 -6.39 2.40 2.09
N GLN A 182 -7.11 3.50 2.28
CA GLN A 182 -6.96 4.38 3.44
C GLN A 182 -8.32 4.94 3.84
N HIS A 183 -8.61 4.89 5.13
CA HIS A 183 -9.86 5.45 5.64
C HIS A 183 -9.64 6.88 6.16
N PRO A 184 -10.53 7.85 5.86
CA PRO A 184 -10.38 9.25 6.30
C PRO A 184 -10.33 9.45 7.81
N SER A 185 -10.84 8.48 8.58
CA SER A 185 -10.84 8.51 10.05
C SER A 185 -9.80 7.58 10.68
N ASP A 186 -8.89 6.99 9.90
CA ASP A 186 -7.83 6.12 10.44
C ASP A 186 -6.73 6.97 11.09
N PRO A 187 -6.58 6.95 12.43
CA PRO A 187 -5.58 7.76 13.11
C PRO A 187 -4.14 7.36 12.75
N VAL A 188 -3.91 6.13 12.31
CA VAL A 188 -2.57 5.66 11.93
C VAL A 188 -2.12 6.29 10.63
N VAL A 189 -3.03 6.44 9.67
CA VAL A 189 -2.75 7.09 8.39
C VAL A 189 -2.50 8.58 8.55
N TRP A 190 -3.26 9.24 9.43
CA TRP A 190 -3.27 10.72 9.48
C TRP A 190 -2.44 11.30 10.62
N TRP A 191 -2.11 10.52 11.64
CA TRP A 191 -1.33 11.00 12.76
C TRP A 191 0.13 11.22 12.39
N SER A 192 0.65 12.39 12.77
CA SER A 192 2.08 12.69 12.72
C SER A 192 2.48 13.60 13.88
N PRO A 193 3.75 13.61 14.30
CA PRO A 193 4.24 14.54 15.31
C PRO A 193 4.05 16.02 14.92
N SER A 194 3.95 16.32 13.64
CA SER A 194 3.73 17.69 13.15
C SER A 194 2.38 18.28 13.56
N LEU A 195 1.39 17.43 13.89
CA LEU A 195 0.08 17.86 14.41
C LEU A 195 0.18 18.66 15.71
N ILE A 196 1.27 18.51 16.46
CA ILE A 196 1.52 19.30 17.69
C ILE A 196 1.62 20.79 17.37
N ALA A 197 2.13 21.16 16.20
CA ALA A 197 2.45 22.55 15.86
C ALA A 197 1.77 23.06 14.57
N ARG A 198 1.22 22.18 13.76
CA ARG A 198 0.69 22.52 12.44
C ARG A 198 -0.60 21.79 12.15
N GLU A 199 -1.62 22.53 11.77
CA GLU A 199 -2.85 21.96 11.21
C GLU A 199 -2.58 21.36 9.84
N PRO A 200 -2.93 20.09 9.60
CA PRO A 200 -2.69 19.41 8.33
C PRO A 200 -3.70 19.82 7.26
N ASP A 201 -3.34 19.63 6.00
CA ASP A 201 -4.21 20.00 4.88
C ASP A 201 -5.50 19.17 4.86
N TRP A 202 -5.42 17.87 5.18
CA TRP A 202 -6.59 16.99 5.23
C TRP A 202 -7.67 17.43 6.23
N LEU A 203 -7.32 18.23 7.24
CA LEU A 203 -8.28 18.81 8.19
C LEU A 203 -8.92 20.09 7.66
N LYS A 204 -8.20 20.89 6.87
CA LYS A 204 -8.68 22.12 6.25
C LYS A 204 -9.59 21.87 5.06
N GLU A 205 -9.38 20.73 4.38
CA GLU A 205 -10.16 20.32 3.23
C GLU A 205 -11.59 19.95 3.65
N PRO A 206 -12.59 20.04 2.74
CA PRO A 206 -13.93 19.55 3.02
C PRO A 206 -13.88 18.12 3.54
N ALA A 207 -14.60 17.84 4.61
CA ALA A 207 -14.76 16.48 5.08
C ALA A 207 -15.37 15.65 3.95
N GLY A 208 -14.67 14.64 3.45
CA GLY A 208 -15.27 13.63 2.58
C GLY A 208 -16.44 12.95 3.26
N PHE A 209 -17.12 12.06 2.56
CA PHE A 209 -18.34 11.41 3.05
C PHE A 209 -18.16 10.66 4.38
N ASP A 210 -16.97 10.18 4.68
CA ASP A 210 -16.70 9.29 5.81
C ASP A 210 -15.77 9.87 6.89
N ARG A 211 -15.37 11.14 6.75
CA ARG A 211 -14.69 11.84 7.84
C ARG A 211 -15.72 12.38 8.84
N SER A 212 -15.57 12.01 10.11
CA SER A 212 -16.44 12.55 11.15
C SER A 212 -16.42 14.08 11.17
N PRO A 213 -17.58 14.75 11.08
CA PRO A 213 -17.65 16.22 11.15
C PRO A 213 -17.21 16.78 12.50
N SER A 214 -17.08 15.93 13.53
CA SER A 214 -16.56 16.30 14.85
C SER A 214 -15.03 16.26 14.94
N MET A 215 -14.33 15.75 13.92
CA MET A 215 -12.88 15.82 13.88
C MET A 215 -12.45 17.28 13.76
N SER A 216 -11.79 17.76 14.79
CA SER A 216 -11.22 19.10 14.85
C SER A 216 -9.74 18.99 15.19
N TRP A 217 -8.96 19.96 14.71
CA TRP A 217 -7.57 20.03 15.08
C TRP A 217 -7.43 20.37 16.56
N ILE A 218 -6.87 19.41 17.30
CA ILE A 218 -6.44 19.60 18.66
C ILE A 218 -4.93 19.42 18.65
N PRO A 219 -4.13 20.41 19.10
CA PRO A 219 -2.67 20.39 18.97
C PRO A 219 -1.96 19.20 19.60
N PHE A 220 -2.67 18.30 20.27
CA PHE A 220 -2.12 17.17 21.02
C PHE A 220 -2.80 15.82 20.73
N VAL A 221 -3.63 15.73 19.70
CA VAL A 221 -4.32 14.48 19.34
C VAL A 221 -3.87 13.98 17.98
#